data_cd395033e91a17cc154ba2a4bd266052
#
_entry.id   cd395033e91a17cc154ba2a4bd266052
#
_cell.length_a   1.000
_cell.length_b   1.000
_cell.length_c   1.000
_cell.angle_alpha   90.00
_cell.angle_beta   90.00
_cell.angle_gamma   90.00
#
_symmetry.space_group_name_H-M   'P 1'
#
loop_
_entity.id
_entity.type
_entity.pdbx_description
1 polymer ?
#
loop_
_entity_poly.entity_id
_entity_poly.type
_entity_poly.pdbx_seq_one_letter_code
_entity_poly.pdbx_strand_id
1 'polypeptide(L)'
;MISKIEVWGDSILRGVVLDPETRRYSRLKEASCVALSSRALGIPAENHARFGMTSEKGRVVMEREIPAHAEGEAALIGFGGNDIDYDWRAVASDPHAEHL
;
A
#
# COMPACT_ATOMS: atom_id res chain seq x y z
N MET A 1 -14.84 -3.05 19.90
CA MET A 1 -13.49 -3.62 19.76
C MET A 1 -13.22 -3.97 18.32
N ILE A 2 -12.03 -3.68 17.84
CA ILE A 2 -11.63 -4.01 16.47
C ILE A 2 -11.27 -5.50 16.41
N SER A 3 -11.93 -6.24 15.51
CA SER A 3 -11.74 -7.69 15.36
C SER A 3 -10.88 -8.07 14.16
N LYS A 4 -10.72 -7.17 13.20
CA LYS A 4 -9.96 -7.40 11.99
C LYS A 4 -9.49 -6.08 11.38
N ILE A 5 -8.35 -6.10 10.71
CA ILE A 5 -7.81 -4.96 9.97
C ILE A 5 -7.77 -5.31 8.49
N GLU A 6 -8.42 -4.52 7.66
CA GLU A 6 -8.33 -4.60 6.21
C GLU A 6 -7.32 -3.56 5.73
N VAL A 7 -6.34 -3.96 4.94
CA VAL A 7 -5.23 -3.10 4.52
C VAL A 7 -5.24 -2.91 3.01
N TRP A 8 -5.28 -1.66 2.57
CA TRP A 8 -5.09 -1.29 1.17
C TRP A 8 -3.95 -0.30 1.06
N GLY A 9 -3.08 -0.52 0.12
CA GLY A 9 -1.91 0.34 -0.06
C GLY A 9 -1.06 -0.09 -1.23
N ASP A 10 0.14 0.47 -1.25
CA ASP A 10 1.15 0.19 -2.27
C ASP A 10 2.16 -0.87 -1.80
N SER A 11 3.31 -0.89 -2.46
CA SER A 11 4.38 -1.85 -2.18
C SER A 11 4.93 -1.76 -0.75
N ILE A 12 4.90 -0.59 -0.12
CA ILE A 12 5.41 -0.41 1.25
C ILE A 12 4.57 -1.22 2.23
N LEU A 13 3.25 -1.09 2.18
CA LEU A 13 2.35 -1.86 3.05
C LEU A 13 2.31 -3.34 2.68
N ARG A 14 2.58 -3.67 1.42
CA ARG A 14 2.71 -5.07 1.01
C ARG A 14 3.96 -5.74 1.60
N GLY A 15 4.94 -4.96 2.04
CA GLY A 15 6.18 -5.46 2.61
C GLY A 15 7.31 -5.64 1.59
N VAL A 16 7.25 -4.89 0.49
CA VAL A 16 8.33 -4.92 -0.52
C VAL A 16 9.51 -4.11 -0.02
N VAL A 17 10.69 -4.71 -0.05
CA VAL A 17 11.94 -4.09 0.33
C VAL A 17 12.98 -4.26 -0.77
N LEU A 18 13.91 -3.33 -0.84
CA LEU A 18 15.06 -3.41 -1.74
C LEU A 18 16.25 -4.00 -0.97
N ASP A 19 16.78 -5.12 -1.46
CA ASP A 19 18.03 -5.67 -0.95
C ASP A 19 19.19 -4.78 -1.42
N PRO A 20 19.96 -4.16 -0.51
CA PRO A 20 21.03 -3.25 -0.91
C PRO A 20 22.23 -3.96 -1.57
N GLU A 21 22.42 -5.26 -1.32
CA GLU A 21 23.51 -6.03 -1.92
C GLU A 21 23.19 -6.48 -3.35
N THR A 22 22.02 -7.08 -3.54
CA THR A 22 21.61 -7.61 -4.85
C THR A 22 20.90 -6.60 -5.72
N ARG A 23 20.45 -5.47 -5.16
CA ARG A 23 19.63 -4.44 -5.83
C ARG A 23 18.29 -5.00 -6.34
N ARG A 24 17.80 -6.07 -5.74
CA ARG A 24 16.52 -6.70 -6.09
C ARG A 24 15.47 -6.41 -5.05
N TYR A 25 14.23 -6.27 -5.50
CA TYR A 25 13.08 -6.18 -4.62
C TYR A 25 12.64 -7.56 -4.18
N SER A 26 12.23 -7.67 -2.92
CA SER A 26 11.62 -8.87 -2.38
C SER A 26 10.47 -8.49 -1.45
N ARG A 27 9.57 -9.44 -1.21
CA ARG A 27 8.45 -9.25 -0.30
C ARG A 27 8.73 -9.94 1.03
N LEU A 28 8.67 -9.17 2.11
CA LEU A 28 8.73 -9.70 3.47
C LEU A 28 7.32 -10.02 3.95
N LYS A 29 6.84 -11.22 3.68
CA LYS A 29 5.49 -11.62 4.03
C LYS A 29 5.26 -11.66 5.55
N GLU A 30 6.17 -12.27 6.28
CA GLU A 30 6.07 -12.49 7.72
C GLU A 30 6.61 -11.33 8.55
N ALA A 31 7.46 -10.51 7.97
CA ALA A 31 8.17 -9.41 8.63
C ALA A 31 7.77 -8.03 8.09
N SER A 32 6.69 -7.93 7.32
CA SER A 32 6.14 -6.65 6.91
C SER A 32 5.59 -5.89 8.12
N CYS A 33 5.49 -4.58 8.02
CA CYS A 33 4.91 -3.78 9.11
C CYS A 33 3.49 -4.23 9.45
N VAL A 34 2.71 -4.62 8.46
CA VAL A 34 1.35 -5.14 8.67
C VAL A 34 1.37 -6.45 9.44
N ALA A 35 2.21 -7.41 9.04
CA ALA A 35 2.32 -8.70 9.72
C ALA A 35 2.83 -8.56 11.16
N LEU A 36 3.83 -7.71 11.37
CA LEU A 36 4.38 -7.46 12.71
C LEU A 36 3.34 -6.79 13.62
N SER A 37 2.62 -5.81 13.11
CA SER A 37 1.58 -5.12 13.86
C SER A 37 0.40 -6.04 14.18
N SER A 38 -0.01 -6.87 13.25
CA SER A 38 -1.07 -7.86 13.46
C SER A 38 -0.72 -8.81 14.60
N ARG A 39 0.51 -9.33 14.62
CA ARG A 39 0.97 -10.21 15.69
C ARG A 39 1.07 -9.49 17.04
N ALA A 40 1.60 -8.28 17.05
CA ALA A 40 1.76 -7.50 18.26
C ALA A 40 0.42 -7.14 18.90
N LEU A 41 -0.59 -6.85 18.11
CA LEU A 41 -1.92 -6.48 18.57
C LEU A 41 -2.84 -7.69 18.81
N GLY A 42 -2.47 -8.85 18.29
CA GLY A 42 -3.34 -10.03 18.32
C GLY A 42 -4.62 -9.87 17.49
N ILE A 43 -4.58 -9.01 16.47
CA ILE A 43 -5.70 -8.73 15.58
C ILE A 43 -5.34 -9.20 14.18
N PRO A 44 -6.14 -10.08 13.54
CA PRO A 44 -5.85 -10.52 12.19
C PRO A 44 -5.93 -9.38 11.20
N ALA A 45 -5.01 -9.38 10.22
CA ALA A 45 -4.99 -8.39 9.16
C ALA A 45 -5.06 -9.10 7.80
N GLU A 46 -5.93 -8.60 6.93
CA GLU A 46 -5.99 -9.01 5.53
C GLU A 46 -5.36 -7.91 4.69
N ASN A 47 -4.27 -8.26 4.02
CA ASN A 47 -3.45 -7.29 3.29
C ASN A 47 -3.76 -7.35 1.80
N HIS A 48 -4.50 -6.35 1.32
CA HIS A 48 -4.84 -6.17 -0.09
C HIS A 48 -3.85 -5.25 -0.82
N ALA A 49 -2.80 -4.80 -0.15
CA ALA A 49 -1.80 -3.91 -0.74
C ALA A 49 -1.12 -4.56 -1.96
N ARG A 50 -0.78 -3.76 -2.95
CA ARG A 50 -0.22 -4.22 -4.22
C ARG A 50 0.91 -3.32 -4.69
N PHE A 51 1.86 -3.91 -5.39
CA PHE A 51 2.95 -3.18 -5.99
C PHE A 51 2.44 -2.17 -7.03
N GLY A 52 2.99 -0.96 -7.01
CA GLY A 52 2.69 0.06 -8.01
C GLY A 52 1.34 0.75 -7.88
N MET A 53 0.63 0.58 -6.76
CA MET A 53 -0.67 1.23 -6.55
C MET A 53 -0.54 2.73 -6.38
N THR A 54 -1.34 3.47 -7.12
CA THR A 54 -1.64 4.88 -6.87
C THR A 54 -2.94 4.98 -6.07
N SER A 55 -3.26 6.16 -5.58
CA SER A 55 -4.53 6.38 -4.86
C SER A 55 -5.74 6.08 -5.74
N GLU A 56 -5.69 6.42 -7.02
CA GLU A 56 -6.79 6.14 -7.94
C GLU A 56 -6.96 4.65 -8.25
N LYS A 57 -5.85 3.96 -8.55
CA LYS A 57 -5.89 2.50 -8.74
C LYS A 57 -6.34 1.79 -7.46
N GLY A 58 -5.88 2.28 -6.32
CA GLY A 58 -6.26 1.77 -5.01
C GLY A 58 -7.74 1.93 -4.74
N ARG A 59 -8.33 3.06 -5.12
CA ARG A 59 -9.78 3.28 -5.01
C ARG A 59 -10.57 2.21 -5.77
N VAL A 60 -10.16 1.89 -6.98
CA VAL A 60 -10.83 0.86 -7.78
C VAL A 60 -10.75 -0.51 -7.11
N VAL A 61 -9.58 -0.85 -6.57
CA VAL A 61 -9.39 -2.11 -5.85
C VAL A 61 -10.26 -2.16 -4.59
N MET A 62 -10.29 -1.08 -3.82
CA MET A 62 -11.10 -0.99 -2.60
C MET A 62 -12.58 -1.16 -2.89
N GLU A 63 -13.09 -0.53 -3.94
CA GLU A 63 -14.50 -0.64 -4.32
C GLU A 63 -14.92 -2.10 -4.62
N ARG A 64 -14.00 -2.90 -5.11
CA ARG A 64 -14.25 -4.34 -5.37
C ARG A 64 -14.07 -5.21 -4.14
N GLU A 65 -13.15 -4.85 -3.26
CA GLU A 65 -12.69 -5.73 -2.19
C GLU A 65 -13.20 -5.35 -0.80
N ILE A 66 -13.79 -4.15 -0.66
CA ILE A 66 -14.32 -3.74 0.64
C ILE A 66 -15.49 -4.64 1.04
N PRO A 67 -15.49 -5.18 2.27
CA PRO A 67 -16.57 -6.06 2.72
C PRO A 67 -17.92 -5.33 2.77
N ALA A 68 -18.98 -6.06 2.42
CA ALA A 68 -20.35 -5.53 2.53
C ALA A 68 -20.75 -5.23 3.99
N HIS A 69 -20.17 -5.99 4.92
CA HIS A 69 -20.40 -5.84 6.36
C HIS A 69 -19.05 -5.82 7.05
N ALA A 70 -18.64 -4.62 7.48
CA ALA A 70 -17.34 -4.38 8.11
C ALA A 70 -17.48 -3.99 9.58
N GLU A 71 -18.53 -4.45 10.25
CA GLU A 71 -18.73 -4.16 11.66
C GLU A 71 -17.60 -4.77 12.49
N GLY A 72 -16.99 -3.95 13.34
CA GLY A 72 -15.83 -4.35 14.14
C GLY A 72 -14.51 -4.39 13.37
N GLU A 73 -14.49 -3.99 12.10
CA GLU A 73 -13.27 -3.94 11.29
C GLU A 73 -12.72 -2.52 11.21
N ALA A 74 -11.41 -2.43 11.04
CA ALA A 74 -10.71 -1.18 10.74
C ALA A 74 -10.08 -1.26 9.36
N ALA A 75 -10.02 -0.13 8.66
CA ALA A 75 -9.33 -0.02 7.39
C ALA A 75 -8.03 0.77 7.58
N LEU A 76 -6.92 0.21 7.11
CA LEU A 76 -5.65 0.90 6.99
C LEU A 76 -5.40 1.19 5.52
N ILE A 77 -5.29 2.46 5.18
CA ILE A 77 -5.15 2.91 3.80
C ILE A 77 -3.86 3.70 3.66
N GLY A 78 -2.96 3.25 2.79
CA GLY A 78 -1.66 3.90 2.59
C GLY A 78 -1.29 3.99 1.12
N PHE A 79 -1.61 5.12 0.50
CA PHE A 79 -1.21 5.47 -0.86
C PHE A 79 -0.49 6.82 -0.85
N GLY A 80 0.09 7.20 -1.96
CA GLY A 80 0.66 8.53 -2.16
C GLY A 80 2.06 8.52 -2.78
N GLY A 81 2.92 7.59 -2.40
CA GLY A 81 4.26 7.51 -2.92
C GLY A 81 4.30 7.38 -4.44
N ASN A 82 3.48 6.49 -5.00
CA ASN A 82 3.40 6.31 -6.46
C ASN A 82 2.64 7.46 -7.15
N ASP A 83 1.75 8.15 -6.44
CA ASP A 83 1.04 9.32 -6.96
C ASP A 83 1.97 10.49 -7.25
N ILE A 84 3.08 10.60 -6.51
CA ILE A 84 4.03 11.70 -6.62
C ILE A 84 5.37 11.27 -7.24
N ASP A 85 5.45 10.05 -7.74
CA ASP A 85 6.67 9.51 -8.34
C ASP A 85 6.78 9.93 -9.82
N TYR A 86 7.09 11.21 -10.02
CA TYR A 86 7.31 11.81 -11.32
C TYR A 86 8.79 12.11 -11.55
N ASP A 87 9.17 12.27 -12.80
CA ASP A 87 10.42 12.94 -13.14
C ASP A 87 10.26 14.45 -12.88
N TRP A 88 10.58 14.87 -11.67
CA TRP A 88 10.37 16.25 -11.24
C TRP A 88 11.21 17.26 -12.03
N ARG A 89 12.32 16.82 -12.63
CA ARG A 89 13.10 17.68 -13.54
C ARG A 89 12.30 18.01 -14.78
N ALA A 90 11.65 17.00 -15.35
CA ALA A 90 10.77 17.20 -16.51
C ALA A 90 9.56 18.06 -16.16
N VAL A 91 8.95 17.85 -14.99
CA VAL A 91 7.84 18.69 -14.50
C VAL A 91 8.27 20.14 -14.35
N ALA A 92 9.44 20.39 -13.79
CA ALA A 92 9.95 21.76 -13.62
C ALA A 92 10.26 22.44 -14.95
N SER A 93 10.71 21.67 -15.96
CA SER A 93 11.02 22.20 -17.29
C SER A 93 9.76 22.58 -18.08
N ASP A 94 8.69 21.84 -17.91
CA ASP A 94 7.41 22.08 -18.60
C ASP A 94 6.25 21.67 -17.71
N PRO A 95 5.86 22.55 -16.75
CA PRO A 95 4.84 22.24 -15.76
C PRO A 95 3.42 22.09 -16.34
N HIS A 96 3.20 22.51 -17.57
CA HIS A 96 1.90 22.42 -18.22
C HIS A 96 1.76 21.19 -19.12
N ALA A 97 2.84 20.43 -19.31
CA ALA A 97 2.80 19.19 -20.06
C ALA A 97 2.18 18.07 -19.21
N GLU A 98 1.71 17.03 -19.88
CA GLU A 98 1.24 15.83 -19.20
C GLU A 98 2.44 14.98 -18.77
N HIS A 99 2.51 14.64 -17.48
CA HIS A 99 3.63 13.90 -16.86
C HIS A 99 3.14 12.58 -16.25
N LEU A 100 2.51 11.76 -17.05
CA LEU A 100 2.02 10.45 -16.61
C LEU A 100 3.04 9.33 -16.80
#